data_35a9e686b88de6f80a0f55600b00fc1f
#
_entry.id   35a9e686b88de6f80a0f55600b00fc1f
#
_cell.length_a   1.000
_cell.length_b   1.000
_cell.length_c   1.000
_cell.angle_alpha   90.00
_cell.angle_beta   90.00
_cell.angle_gamma   90.00
#
_symmetry.space_group_name_H-M   'P 1'
#
loop_
_entity.id
_entity.type
_entity.pdbx_description
1 polymer ?
#
loop_
_entity_poly.entity_id
_entity_poly.type
_entity_poly.pdbx_seq_one_letter_code
_entity_poly.pdbx_strand_id
1 'polypeptide(L)'
;MRDRLREAPTVAEKFRLLEGELHSRVQLRFGLHPAVQYGLTQFHRRPHLGRVLEVARDAGLSRRRFAQLFREQVGMTPKRYCRLHRFHNVTKQICAGGAVDWADLALADGYSDQAHLSHEFREFSGLSPSAFLSGRPFCSAIRVD
;
A
#
# COMPACT_ATOMS: atom_id res chain seq x y z
N MET A 1 1.51 -27.62 -13.05
CA MET A 1 1.28 -26.18 -13.28
C MET A 1 1.02 -25.85 -14.75
N ARG A 2 1.95 -26.13 -15.68
CA ARG A 2 1.79 -25.81 -17.11
C ARG A 2 0.51 -26.41 -17.73
N ASP A 3 0.18 -27.65 -17.42
CA ASP A 3 -0.99 -28.32 -17.99
C ASP A 3 -2.29 -27.71 -17.48
N ARG A 4 -2.39 -27.40 -16.19
CA ARG A 4 -3.55 -26.71 -15.59
C ARG A 4 -3.77 -25.30 -16.19
N LEU A 5 -2.69 -24.59 -16.55
CA LEU A 5 -2.79 -23.29 -17.22
C LEU A 5 -3.24 -23.41 -18.69
N ARG A 6 -2.91 -24.51 -19.36
CA ARG A 6 -3.37 -24.77 -20.74
C ARG A 6 -4.84 -25.15 -20.78
N GLU A 7 -5.29 -25.90 -19.79
CA GLU A 7 -6.66 -26.39 -19.67
C GLU A 7 -7.64 -25.33 -19.15
N ALA A 8 -7.15 -24.25 -18.52
CA ALA A 8 -8.00 -23.19 -18.00
C ALA A 8 -8.69 -22.41 -19.13
N PRO A 9 -10.03 -22.44 -19.21
CA PRO A 9 -10.79 -21.91 -20.33
C PRO A 9 -10.80 -20.38 -20.41
N THR A 10 -10.56 -19.69 -19.29
CA THR A 10 -10.61 -18.22 -19.24
C THR A 10 -9.31 -17.61 -18.76
N VAL A 11 -9.04 -16.36 -19.18
CA VAL A 11 -7.91 -15.58 -18.72
C VAL A 11 -7.96 -15.37 -17.20
N ALA A 12 -9.15 -15.13 -16.65
CA ALA A 12 -9.36 -14.95 -15.21
C ALA A 12 -8.99 -16.21 -14.40
N GLU A 13 -9.28 -17.41 -14.92
CA GLU A 13 -8.87 -18.67 -14.27
C GLU A 13 -7.37 -18.89 -14.36
N LYS A 14 -6.73 -18.53 -15.47
CA LYS A 14 -5.28 -18.56 -15.60
C LYS A 14 -4.60 -17.66 -14.58
N PHE A 15 -5.12 -16.45 -14.38
CA PHE A 15 -4.62 -15.54 -13.36
C PHE A 15 -4.82 -16.09 -11.95
N ARG A 16 -5.99 -16.61 -11.61
CA ARG A 16 -6.24 -17.25 -10.29
C ARG A 16 -5.30 -18.43 -10.02
N LEU A 17 -5.03 -19.26 -11.01
CA LEU A 17 -4.07 -20.37 -10.87
C LEU A 17 -2.64 -19.86 -10.64
N LEU A 18 -2.22 -18.82 -11.35
CA LEU A 18 -0.92 -18.19 -11.17
C LEU A 18 -0.79 -17.52 -9.79
N GLU A 19 -1.79 -16.78 -9.37
CA GLU A 19 -1.83 -16.15 -8.04
C GLU A 19 -1.77 -17.19 -6.92
N GLY A 20 -2.55 -18.26 -7.00
CA GLY A 20 -2.52 -19.33 -6.03
C GLY A 20 -1.16 -20.03 -5.94
N GLU A 21 -0.51 -20.27 -7.07
CA GLU A 21 0.83 -20.85 -7.10
C GLU A 21 1.90 -19.90 -6.57
N LEU A 22 1.81 -18.62 -6.93
CA LEU A 22 2.71 -17.59 -6.39
C LEU A 22 2.55 -17.44 -4.88
N HIS A 23 1.29 -17.39 -4.40
CA HIS A 23 0.99 -17.34 -2.95
C HIS A 23 1.57 -18.53 -2.19
N SER A 24 1.37 -19.75 -2.70
CA SER A 24 1.89 -20.95 -2.05
C SER A 24 3.42 -20.97 -2.01
N ARG A 25 4.07 -20.53 -3.08
CA ARG A 25 5.54 -20.47 -3.13
C ARG A 25 6.13 -19.37 -2.25
N VAL A 26 5.46 -18.22 -2.16
CA VAL A 26 5.84 -17.13 -1.27
C VAL A 26 5.71 -17.55 0.19
N GLN A 27 4.62 -18.21 0.57
CA GLN A 27 4.44 -18.69 1.94
C GLN A 27 5.41 -19.80 2.32
N LEU A 28 5.77 -20.68 1.39
CA LEU A 28 6.68 -21.81 1.65
C LEU A 28 8.18 -21.40 1.66
N ARG A 29 8.55 -20.32 0.99
CA ARG A 29 9.96 -19.92 0.88
C ARG A 29 10.39 -18.71 1.71
N PHE A 30 9.46 -17.86 2.09
CA PHE A 30 9.77 -16.58 2.72
C PHE A 30 8.77 -16.26 3.84
N GLY A 31 8.86 -16.97 4.94
CA GLY A 31 8.26 -16.46 6.17
C GLY A 31 8.84 -15.06 6.42
N LEU A 32 8.01 -14.01 6.38
CA LEU A 32 8.45 -12.67 6.72
C LEU A 32 9.05 -12.69 8.13
N HIS A 33 10.15 -12.01 8.32
CA HIS A 33 10.72 -11.81 9.64
C HIS A 33 9.65 -11.23 10.58
N PRO A 34 9.47 -11.74 11.81
CA PRO A 34 8.39 -11.29 12.70
C PRO A 34 8.31 -9.77 12.86
N ALA A 35 9.45 -9.08 12.93
CA ALA A 35 9.51 -7.64 12.97
C ALA A 35 8.95 -6.95 11.71
N VAL A 36 9.14 -7.55 10.53
CA VAL A 36 8.59 -7.01 9.27
C VAL A 36 7.08 -7.23 9.21
N GLN A 37 6.62 -8.41 9.60
CA GLN A 37 5.20 -8.74 9.68
C GLN A 37 4.47 -7.82 10.66
N TYR A 38 5.05 -7.60 11.85
CA TYR A 38 4.56 -6.64 12.82
C TYR A 38 4.50 -5.22 12.22
N GLY A 39 5.59 -4.79 11.58
CA GLY A 39 5.66 -3.48 10.91
C GLY A 39 4.57 -3.28 9.86
N LEU A 40 4.37 -4.26 8.98
CA LEU A 40 3.31 -4.21 7.96
C LEU A 40 1.92 -4.04 8.60
N THR A 41 1.63 -4.80 9.67
CA THR A 41 0.36 -4.69 10.41
C THR A 41 0.17 -3.30 11.02
N GLN A 42 1.22 -2.74 11.66
CA GLN A 42 1.16 -1.41 12.26
C GLN A 42 0.99 -0.30 11.22
N PHE A 43 1.73 -0.37 10.11
CA PHE A 43 1.67 0.62 9.02
C PHE A 43 0.35 0.55 8.24
N HIS A 44 -0.24 -0.64 8.12
CA HIS A 44 -1.57 -0.79 7.54
C HIS A 44 -2.64 -0.09 8.38
N ARG A 45 -2.59 -0.26 9.70
CA ARG A 45 -3.56 0.35 10.61
C ARG A 45 -3.41 1.85 10.74
N ARG A 46 -2.18 2.35 10.74
CA ARG A 46 -1.84 3.77 10.96
C ARG A 46 -0.61 4.17 10.16
N PRO A 47 -0.73 4.57 8.89
CA PRO A 47 0.40 4.84 7.99
C PRO A 47 1.12 6.17 8.26
N HIS A 48 1.13 6.65 9.50
CA HIS A 48 1.83 7.88 9.89
C HIS A 48 3.35 7.69 9.92
N LEU A 49 4.10 8.61 9.32
CA LEU A 49 5.56 8.53 9.14
C LEU A 49 6.37 8.50 10.46
N GLY A 50 5.84 9.07 11.55
CA GLY A 50 6.52 9.12 12.85
C GLY A 50 6.72 7.75 13.51
N ARG A 51 5.96 6.75 13.13
CA ARG A 51 5.92 5.44 13.80
C ARG A 51 7.00 4.45 13.39
N VAL A 52 7.79 4.70 12.33
CA VAL A 52 8.83 3.76 11.90
C VAL A 52 9.85 3.50 13.01
N LEU A 53 10.21 4.52 13.78
CA LEU A 53 11.13 4.38 14.92
C LEU A 53 10.50 3.60 16.08
N GLU A 54 9.23 3.88 16.38
CA GLU A 54 8.47 3.18 17.43
C GLU A 54 8.33 1.69 17.06
N VAL A 55 7.87 1.40 15.84
CA VAL A 55 7.71 0.03 15.35
C VAL A 55 9.04 -0.75 15.37
N ALA A 56 10.15 -0.12 14.99
CA ALA A 56 11.46 -0.76 15.06
C ALA A 56 11.84 -1.07 16.50
N ARG A 57 11.61 -0.14 17.44
CA ARG A 57 11.87 -0.32 18.87
C ARG A 57 11.00 -1.43 19.47
N ASP A 58 9.71 -1.42 19.19
CA ASP A 58 8.76 -2.44 19.68
C ASP A 58 9.11 -3.84 19.14
N ALA A 59 9.67 -3.90 17.93
CA ALA A 59 10.18 -5.13 17.35
C ALA A 59 11.58 -5.53 17.85
N GLY A 60 12.15 -4.81 18.82
CA GLY A 60 13.47 -5.08 19.40
C GLY A 60 14.65 -4.81 18.46
N LEU A 61 14.45 -3.97 17.43
CA LEU A 61 15.47 -3.69 16.41
C LEU A 61 15.87 -2.22 16.39
N SER A 62 17.14 -1.96 15.99
CA SER A 62 17.52 -0.62 15.62
C SER A 62 16.78 -0.16 14.35
N ARG A 63 16.53 1.14 14.21
CA ARG A 63 15.91 1.72 13.00
C ARG A 63 16.60 1.27 11.70
N ARG A 64 17.93 1.22 11.71
CA ARG A 64 18.73 0.83 10.53
C ARG A 64 18.49 -0.64 10.18
N ARG A 65 18.53 -1.54 11.17
CA ARG A 65 18.33 -2.99 10.96
C ARG A 65 16.90 -3.27 10.50
N PHE A 66 15.91 -2.65 11.13
CA PHE A 66 14.52 -2.77 10.70
C PHE A 66 14.30 -2.30 9.27
N ALA A 67 14.83 -1.11 8.90
CA ALA A 67 14.70 -0.58 7.54
C ALA A 67 15.38 -1.46 6.50
N GLN A 68 16.51 -2.07 6.83
CA GLN A 68 17.21 -3.03 5.97
C GLN A 68 16.36 -4.27 5.73
N LEU A 69 15.91 -4.96 6.80
CA LEU A 69 15.08 -6.15 6.71
C LEU A 69 13.78 -5.89 5.96
N PHE A 70 13.13 -4.77 6.26
CA PHE A 70 11.90 -4.37 5.59
C PHE A 70 12.12 -4.17 4.08
N ARG A 71 13.22 -3.51 3.70
CA ARG A 71 13.57 -3.31 2.29
C ARG A 71 13.89 -4.62 1.57
N GLU A 72 14.61 -5.53 2.24
CA GLU A 72 14.96 -6.85 1.69
C GLU A 72 13.71 -7.71 1.43
N GLN A 73 12.72 -7.65 2.32
CA GLN A 73 11.54 -8.52 2.25
C GLN A 73 10.32 -7.88 1.57
N VAL A 74 10.14 -6.56 1.67
CA VAL A 74 9.01 -5.82 1.09
C VAL A 74 9.38 -5.12 -0.23
N GLY A 75 10.68 -5.00 -0.52
CA GLY A 75 11.17 -4.36 -1.75
C GLY A 75 11.26 -2.84 -1.67
N MET A 76 10.82 -2.22 -0.58
CA MET A 76 10.86 -0.76 -0.39
C MET A 76 11.12 -0.39 1.07
N THR A 77 11.50 0.87 1.31
CA THR A 77 11.71 1.34 2.69
C THR A 77 10.38 1.49 3.44
N PRO A 78 10.36 1.34 4.79
CA PRO A 78 9.16 1.57 5.59
C PRO A 78 8.51 2.93 5.35
N LYS A 79 9.32 3.98 5.19
CA LYS A 79 8.85 5.33 4.88
C LYS A 79 8.07 5.38 3.56
N ARG A 80 8.62 4.76 2.51
CA ARG A 80 7.96 4.72 1.19
C ARG A 80 6.68 3.89 1.22
N TYR A 81 6.68 2.79 1.97
CA TYR A 81 5.50 1.97 2.19
C TYR A 81 4.36 2.77 2.86
N CYS A 82 4.66 3.48 3.95
CA CYS A 82 3.67 4.34 4.63
C CYS A 82 3.11 5.44 3.71
N ARG A 83 3.97 6.09 2.91
CA ARG A 83 3.54 7.09 1.93
C ARG A 83 2.59 6.51 0.89
N LEU A 84 2.94 5.35 0.32
CA LEU A 84 2.10 4.66 -0.66
C LEU A 84 0.75 4.24 -0.05
N HIS A 85 0.77 3.82 1.20
CA HIS A 85 -0.45 3.42 1.91
C HIS A 85 -1.39 4.60 2.17
N ARG A 86 -0.85 5.76 2.58
CA ARG A 86 -1.64 6.99 2.71
C ARG A 86 -2.25 7.41 1.37
N PHE A 87 -1.43 7.42 0.31
CA PHE A 87 -1.90 7.70 -1.04
C PHE A 87 -3.06 6.78 -1.46
N HIS A 88 -2.92 5.48 -1.18
CA HIS A 88 -3.96 4.50 -1.47
C HIS A 88 -5.26 4.77 -0.68
N ASN A 89 -5.17 5.09 0.62
CA ASN A 89 -6.32 5.43 1.45
C ASN A 89 -7.06 6.66 0.91
N VAL A 90 -6.33 7.73 0.62
CA VAL A 90 -6.89 8.95 0.01
C VAL A 90 -7.58 8.64 -1.31
N THR A 91 -6.94 7.85 -2.17
CA THR A 91 -7.51 7.46 -3.46
C THR A 91 -8.81 6.67 -3.27
N LYS A 92 -8.88 5.74 -2.32
CA LYS A 92 -10.11 5.01 -1.98
C LYS A 92 -11.24 5.96 -1.55
N GLN A 93 -10.94 6.93 -0.69
CA GLN A 93 -11.93 7.89 -0.21
C GLN A 93 -12.43 8.79 -1.33
N ILE A 94 -11.55 9.28 -2.21
CA ILE A 94 -11.94 10.06 -3.41
C ILE A 94 -12.84 9.22 -4.32
N CYS A 95 -12.54 7.95 -4.52
CA CYS A 95 -13.30 7.05 -5.40
C CYS A 95 -14.63 6.59 -4.78
N ALA A 96 -14.77 6.60 -3.47
CA ALA A 96 -16.02 6.28 -2.80
C ALA A 96 -17.14 7.33 -3.10
N GLY A 97 -16.74 8.52 -3.54
CA GLY A 97 -17.67 9.58 -3.92
C GLY A 97 -18.12 10.43 -2.74
N GLY A 98 -18.79 11.54 -3.06
CA GLY A 98 -19.26 12.53 -2.08
C GLY A 98 -18.47 13.84 -2.16
N ALA A 99 -18.88 14.82 -1.35
CA ALA A 99 -18.13 16.06 -1.17
C ALA A 99 -16.86 15.77 -0.35
N VAL A 100 -15.72 16.23 -0.83
CA VAL A 100 -14.43 16.02 -0.17
C VAL A 100 -13.97 17.33 0.47
N ASP A 101 -13.87 17.34 1.78
CA ASP A 101 -13.09 18.35 2.49
C ASP A 101 -11.62 17.93 2.48
N TRP A 102 -10.80 18.66 1.72
CA TRP A 102 -9.39 18.30 1.52
C TRP A 102 -8.54 18.52 2.76
N ALA A 103 -8.91 19.45 3.63
CA ALA A 103 -8.17 19.70 4.86
C ALA A 103 -8.45 18.59 5.88
N ASP A 104 -9.70 18.22 6.07
CA ASP A 104 -10.09 17.12 6.95
C ASP A 104 -9.52 15.80 6.45
N LEU A 105 -9.61 15.52 5.14
CA LEU A 105 -9.04 14.34 4.52
C LEU A 105 -7.52 14.23 4.74
N ALA A 106 -6.80 15.36 4.58
CA ALA A 106 -5.36 15.40 4.81
C ALA A 106 -5.03 15.01 6.25
N LEU A 107 -5.70 15.63 7.23
CA LEU A 107 -5.45 15.35 8.66
C LEU A 107 -5.81 13.91 9.02
N ALA A 108 -6.92 13.40 8.54
CA ALA A 108 -7.39 12.03 8.81
C ALA A 108 -6.38 10.97 8.32
N ASP A 109 -5.75 11.18 7.16
CA ASP A 109 -4.76 10.28 6.58
C ASP A 109 -3.30 10.60 6.99
N GLY A 110 -3.09 11.53 7.94
CA GLY A 110 -1.79 11.80 8.57
C GLY A 110 -0.86 12.65 7.72
N TYR A 111 -1.42 13.52 6.90
CA TYR A 111 -0.69 14.65 6.33
C TYR A 111 -0.71 15.85 7.30
N SER A 112 0.29 16.71 7.22
CA SER A 112 0.32 17.93 8.06
C SER A 112 -0.75 18.94 7.65
N ASP A 113 -1.07 18.98 6.36
CA ASP A 113 -2.02 19.91 5.76
C ASP A 113 -2.40 19.48 4.34
N GLN A 114 -3.33 20.19 3.73
CA GLN A 114 -3.78 19.96 2.35
C GLN A 114 -2.65 20.15 1.32
N ALA A 115 -1.70 21.06 1.54
CA ALA A 115 -0.59 21.28 0.60
C ALA A 115 0.36 20.07 0.57
N HIS A 116 0.65 19.49 1.73
CA HIS A 116 1.42 18.25 1.86
C HIS A 116 0.72 17.08 1.17
N LEU A 117 -0.58 16.90 1.41
CA LEU A 117 -1.38 15.92 0.68
C LEU A 117 -1.27 16.12 -0.84
N SER A 118 -1.51 17.33 -1.32
CA SER A 118 -1.51 17.64 -2.75
C SER A 118 -0.15 17.41 -3.41
N HIS A 119 0.93 17.72 -2.71
CA HIS A 119 2.29 17.49 -3.17
C HIS A 119 2.58 15.98 -3.27
N GLU A 120 2.32 15.23 -2.21
CA GLU A 120 2.59 13.78 -2.17
C GLU A 120 1.68 13.02 -3.15
N PHE A 121 0.42 13.43 -3.29
CA PHE A 121 -0.51 12.83 -4.23
C PHE A 121 -0.06 13.03 -5.69
N ARG A 122 0.42 14.23 -6.04
CA ARG A 122 0.96 14.50 -7.37
C ARG A 122 2.24 13.72 -7.65
N GLU A 123 3.08 13.49 -6.66
CA GLU A 123 4.29 12.68 -6.81
C GLU A 123 3.98 11.23 -7.20
N PHE A 124 2.86 10.66 -6.70
CA PHE A 124 2.45 9.29 -7.02
C PHE A 124 1.58 9.17 -8.27
N SER A 125 0.67 10.10 -8.50
CA SER A 125 -0.34 10.02 -9.57
C SER A 125 -0.04 10.88 -10.79
N GLY A 126 0.86 11.84 -10.67
CA GLY A 126 1.07 12.89 -11.68
C GLY A 126 0.00 13.99 -11.67
N LEU A 127 -1.06 13.85 -10.90
CA LEU A 127 -2.21 14.76 -10.86
C LEU A 127 -2.42 15.34 -9.46
N SER A 128 -3.08 16.51 -9.38
CA SER A 128 -3.60 16.98 -8.10
C SER A 128 -4.81 16.14 -7.66
N PRO A 129 -5.11 16.05 -6.33
CA PRO A 129 -6.27 15.32 -5.85
C PRO A 129 -7.59 15.77 -6.49
N SER A 130 -7.77 17.07 -6.70
CA SER A 130 -8.95 17.63 -7.35
C SER A 130 -9.03 17.29 -8.85
N ALA A 131 -7.90 17.32 -9.57
CA ALA A 131 -7.86 16.89 -10.96
C ALA A 131 -8.14 15.40 -11.11
N PHE A 132 -7.64 14.58 -10.19
CA PHE A 132 -7.93 13.15 -10.15
C PHE A 132 -9.41 12.87 -9.91
N LEU A 133 -10.06 13.59 -8.97
CA LEU A 133 -11.50 13.51 -8.71
C LEU A 133 -12.32 13.86 -9.95
N SER A 134 -11.94 14.93 -10.67
CA SER A 134 -12.65 15.38 -11.88
C SER A 134 -12.50 14.42 -13.05
N GLY A 135 -11.37 13.75 -13.17
CA GLY A 135 -11.06 12.85 -14.28
C GLY A 135 -11.66 11.43 -14.19
N ARG A 136 -12.17 11.01 -13.07
CA ARG A 136 -12.81 9.71 -12.69
C ARG A 136 -12.53 8.41 -13.52
N PRO A 137 -11.71 8.33 -14.56
CA PRO A 137 -11.55 7.08 -15.33
C PRO A 137 -10.87 5.96 -14.54
N PHE A 138 -10.13 6.27 -13.45
CA PHE A 138 -9.38 5.29 -12.67
C PHE A 138 -10.13 4.68 -11.47
N CYS A 139 -11.25 5.28 -11.05
CA CYS A 139 -11.99 4.79 -9.87
C CYS A 139 -12.65 3.42 -10.09
N SER A 140 -12.95 3.05 -11.33
CA SER A 140 -13.50 1.73 -11.66
C SER A 140 -12.48 0.59 -11.56
N ALA A 141 -11.19 0.90 -11.65
CA ALA A 141 -10.09 -0.08 -11.60
C ALA A 141 -9.59 -0.39 -10.17
N ILE A 142 -9.97 0.44 -9.18
CA ILE A 142 -9.47 0.35 -7.78
C ILE A 142 -10.47 -0.38 -6.86
N ARG A 143 -11.49 -1.03 -7.39
CA ARG A 143 -12.30 -1.96 -6.59
C ARG A 143 -11.46 -3.22 -6.31
N VAL A 144 -10.70 -3.14 -5.23
CA VAL A 144 -10.16 -4.32 -4.55
C VAL A 144 -11.03 -4.50 -3.32
N ASP A 145 -11.84 -5.56 -3.33
CA ASP A 145 -12.62 -6.04 -2.20
C ASP A 145 -11.72 -6.37 -1.01
#